data_525a66c559307737cfe864f69d5bbae9
#
_entry.id   525a66c559307737cfe864f69d5bbae9
#
_cell.length_a   1.000
_cell.length_b   1.000
_cell.length_c   1.000
_cell.angle_alpha   90.00
_cell.angle_beta   90.00
_cell.angle_gamma   90.00
#
_symmetry.space_group_name_H-M   'P 1'
#
loop_
_entity.id
_entity.type
_entity.pdbx_description
1 polymer ?
#
loop_
_entity_poly.entity_id
_entity_poly.type
_entity_poly.pdbx_seq_one_letter_code
_entity_poly.pdbx_strand_id
1 'polypeptide(L)'
;MKLSFEPNLQYQQDAIKSITALFEGQPMEDSITEYAIEEKGSLNLINGVGNKLVINEEQILKNLQIIQGENEINQSKLLDGMHFSVEMETGTGKTYVYLRTIYELYKQYGFKKFVIVVPSVAIREGVLKNLEITHEHFQNLYDNVPLHFQVYDSTKVSTLRGFATGNNIEVLVINIDAFAKDENIINKPNDKLNGQLPIQFIQSTNPVTIVDEPQNMETEKRAAAIENLKPLCTLRYSATHKNQYNLTYSLNPVKAYDMGLVKQIEVDSIIEENSHNDAFISLETVTAAKTRVTAKVSIYVNETTGVKKKSITVKVGDDLYKLSNEREIYANGFIIEEIDAANQCISLSNGNILFKGDTQGGLTDEVMKFQIRKTVEEHLKKELRLKP
;
A
#
# COMPACT_ATOMS: atom_id res chain seq x y z
N MET A 1 -17.87 16.22 -18.65
CA MET A 1 -16.48 16.67 -18.85
C MET A 1 -15.70 15.46 -19.34
N LYS A 2 -15.15 15.49 -20.56
CA LYS A 2 -14.37 14.35 -21.10
C LYS A 2 -12.92 14.55 -20.64
N LEU A 3 -12.36 13.55 -19.95
CA LEU A 3 -10.96 13.59 -19.54
C LEU A 3 -10.08 13.34 -20.77
N SER A 4 -9.05 14.15 -20.94
CA SER A 4 -8.02 13.95 -21.96
C SER A 4 -6.75 13.44 -21.29
N PHE A 5 -6.18 12.36 -21.81
CA PHE A 5 -4.94 11.77 -21.32
C PHE A 5 -3.82 12.10 -22.30
N GLU A 6 -2.66 12.54 -21.76
CA GLU A 6 -1.45 12.74 -22.55
C GLU A 6 -0.66 11.43 -22.59
N PRO A 7 -0.57 10.76 -23.76
CA PRO A 7 0.08 9.45 -23.84
C PRO A 7 1.62 9.52 -23.88
N ASN A 8 2.20 10.72 -24.07
CA ASN A 8 3.62 10.89 -24.35
C ASN A 8 4.42 11.43 -23.15
N LEU A 9 3.92 11.31 -21.94
CA LEU A 9 4.67 11.67 -20.74
C LEU A 9 5.86 10.74 -20.56
N GLN A 10 7.08 11.27 -20.71
CA GLN A 10 8.31 10.49 -20.76
C GLN A 10 8.47 9.59 -19.54
N TYR A 11 8.31 10.11 -18.33
CA TYR A 11 8.47 9.34 -17.09
C TYR A 11 7.50 8.16 -16.99
N GLN A 12 6.29 8.27 -17.60
CA GLN A 12 5.35 7.15 -17.66
C GLN A 12 5.78 6.12 -18.68
N GLN A 13 6.28 6.56 -19.85
CA GLN A 13 6.82 5.66 -20.86
C GLN A 13 8.06 4.92 -20.35
N ASP A 14 8.94 5.58 -19.61
CA ASP A 14 10.12 4.96 -19.00
C ASP A 14 9.72 3.91 -17.99
N ALA A 15 8.73 4.18 -17.14
CA ALA A 15 8.17 3.22 -16.20
C ALA A 15 7.54 1.99 -16.91
N ILE A 16 6.80 2.20 -17.99
CA ILE A 16 6.23 1.12 -18.81
C ILE A 16 7.33 0.30 -19.49
N LYS A 17 8.29 0.98 -20.12
CA LYS A 17 9.44 0.35 -20.77
C LYS A 17 10.24 -0.51 -19.79
N SER A 18 10.42 -0.05 -18.55
CA SER A 18 11.18 -0.78 -17.54
C SER A 18 10.56 -2.14 -17.20
N ILE A 19 9.26 -2.31 -17.38
CA ILE A 19 8.57 -3.60 -17.19
C ILE A 19 8.55 -4.41 -18.49
N THR A 20 8.23 -3.79 -19.63
CA THR A 20 8.16 -4.55 -20.88
C THR A 20 9.52 -5.09 -21.29
N ALA A 21 10.60 -4.33 -21.09
CA ALA A 21 11.97 -4.75 -21.42
C ALA A 21 12.46 -5.94 -20.58
N LEU A 22 11.85 -6.26 -19.44
CA LEU A 22 12.15 -7.49 -18.67
C LEU A 22 12.00 -8.74 -19.53
N PHE A 23 11.06 -8.71 -20.45
CA PHE A 23 10.69 -9.86 -21.31
C PHE A 23 11.35 -9.78 -22.69
N GLU A 24 12.37 -8.97 -22.88
CA GLU A 24 13.09 -8.91 -24.16
C GLU A 24 13.69 -10.28 -24.51
N GLY A 25 13.43 -10.73 -25.74
CA GLY A 25 13.74 -12.09 -26.21
C GLY A 25 12.57 -13.09 -26.07
N GLN A 26 11.47 -12.70 -25.41
CA GLN A 26 10.24 -13.48 -25.38
C GLN A 26 9.56 -13.40 -26.75
N PRO A 27 9.30 -14.54 -27.43
CA PRO A 27 8.56 -14.52 -28.68
C PRO A 27 7.10 -14.14 -28.46
N MET A 28 6.48 -13.53 -29.47
CA MET A 28 5.04 -13.36 -29.50
C MET A 28 4.40 -14.72 -29.80
N GLU A 29 3.84 -15.34 -28.77
CA GLU A 29 3.13 -16.62 -28.93
C GLU A 29 1.62 -16.44 -28.80
N ASP A 30 0.87 -17.09 -29.71
CA ASP A 30 -0.56 -17.31 -29.50
C ASP A 30 -0.74 -18.35 -28.38
N SER A 31 -1.04 -17.85 -27.19
CA SER A 31 -1.09 -18.65 -25.95
C SER A 31 -2.38 -19.46 -25.84
N ILE A 32 -2.55 -20.43 -26.69
CA ILE A 32 -3.54 -21.49 -26.47
C ILE A 32 -2.82 -22.57 -25.67
N THR A 33 -3.05 -22.62 -24.39
CA THR A 33 -2.54 -23.69 -23.53
C THR A 33 -3.69 -24.62 -23.18
N GLU A 34 -3.59 -25.87 -23.56
CA GLU A 34 -4.39 -26.93 -22.97
C GLU A 34 -3.85 -27.20 -21.57
N TYR A 35 -4.65 -26.96 -20.54
CA TYR A 35 -4.27 -27.33 -19.18
C TYR A 35 -5.30 -28.29 -18.59
N ALA A 36 -4.78 -29.25 -17.82
CA ALA A 36 -5.60 -30.20 -17.08
C ALA A 36 -5.82 -29.65 -15.67
N ILE A 37 -7.08 -29.51 -15.27
CA ILE A 37 -7.42 -29.36 -13.86
C ILE A 37 -7.61 -30.78 -13.33
N GLU A 38 -6.70 -31.21 -12.43
CA GLU A 38 -6.79 -32.52 -11.79
C GLU A 38 -7.99 -32.55 -10.82
N GLU A 39 -8.96 -33.39 -11.14
CA GLU A 39 -9.99 -33.81 -10.19
C GLU A 39 -9.64 -35.22 -9.68
N LYS A 40 -9.99 -35.57 -8.44
CA LYS A 40 -9.82 -36.92 -7.90
C LYS A 40 -10.40 -37.97 -8.86
N GLY A 41 -9.56 -38.47 -9.77
CA GLY A 41 -9.85 -39.62 -10.65
C GLY A 41 -10.37 -39.31 -12.06
N SER A 42 -10.49 -38.05 -12.49
CA SER A 42 -10.77 -37.68 -13.87
C SER A 42 -9.97 -36.45 -14.31
N LEU A 43 -9.27 -36.55 -15.42
CA LEU A 43 -8.63 -35.42 -16.11
C LEU A 43 -9.72 -34.63 -16.86
N ASN A 44 -10.19 -33.52 -16.28
CA ASN A 44 -10.99 -32.57 -17.04
C ASN A 44 -10.04 -31.64 -17.79
N LEU A 45 -9.79 -31.88 -19.04
CA LEU A 45 -9.10 -30.99 -19.96
C LEU A 45 -9.99 -29.78 -20.21
N ILE A 46 -9.57 -28.64 -19.70
CA ILE A 46 -10.18 -27.34 -20.02
C ILE A 46 -9.25 -26.68 -21.03
N ASN A 47 -9.74 -26.46 -22.26
CA ASN A 47 -9.04 -25.62 -23.22
C ASN A 47 -9.11 -24.19 -22.68
N GLY A 48 -8.05 -23.73 -22.08
CA GLY A 48 -7.91 -22.42 -21.52
C GLY A 48 -6.83 -21.62 -22.23
N VAL A 49 -6.86 -20.32 -22.02
CA VAL A 49 -5.83 -19.39 -22.51
C VAL A 49 -5.02 -18.94 -21.30
N GLY A 50 -3.71 -19.22 -21.32
CA GLY A 50 -2.80 -18.81 -20.26
C GLY A 50 -1.60 -18.07 -20.82
N ASN A 51 -0.90 -17.31 -19.97
CA ASN A 51 0.38 -16.73 -20.36
C ASN A 51 1.47 -17.79 -20.31
N LYS A 52 2.41 -17.69 -21.24
CA LYS A 52 3.56 -18.61 -21.33
C LYS A 52 4.85 -17.81 -21.38
N LEU A 53 5.75 -18.11 -20.48
CA LEU A 53 7.10 -17.56 -20.46
C LEU A 53 8.04 -18.59 -21.11
N VAL A 54 8.75 -18.18 -22.15
CA VAL A 54 9.70 -19.03 -22.90
C VAL A 54 11.14 -18.72 -22.49
N ILE A 55 11.45 -17.45 -22.24
CA ILE A 55 12.79 -17.05 -21.77
C ILE A 55 12.99 -17.53 -20.32
N ASN A 56 14.23 -17.83 -19.98
CA ASN A 56 14.59 -18.31 -18.66
C ASN A 56 14.93 -17.15 -17.70
N GLU A 57 15.04 -17.47 -16.41
CA GLU A 57 15.36 -16.47 -15.37
C GLU A 57 16.71 -15.79 -15.58
N GLU A 58 17.69 -16.47 -16.19
CA GLU A 58 18.99 -15.88 -16.50
C GLU A 58 18.87 -14.74 -17.52
N GLN A 59 18.02 -14.94 -18.54
CA GLN A 59 17.75 -13.87 -19.51
C GLN A 59 17.00 -12.70 -18.86
N ILE A 60 16.03 -12.97 -18.00
CA ILE A 60 15.30 -11.94 -17.25
C ILE A 60 16.25 -11.16 -16.34
N LEU A 61 17.19 -11.83 -15.65
CA LEU A 61 18.19 -11.16 -14.83
C LEU A 61 19.08 -10.23 -15.68
N LYS A 62 19.52 -10.68 -16.84
CA LYS A 62 20.31 -9.83 -17.78
C LYS A 62 19.52 -8.60 -18.21
N ASN A 63 18.26 -8.78 -18.59
CA ASN A 63 17.36 -7.70 -18.98
C ASN A 63 17.15 -6.73 -17.80
N LEU A 64 16.91 -7.24 -16.60
CA LEU A 64 16.79 -6.44 -15.38
C LEU A 64 18.04 -5.59 -15.12
N GLN A 65 19.23 -6.17 -15.24
CA GLN A 65 20.49 -5.46 -15.04
C GLN A 65 20.67 -4.31 -16.04
N ILE A 66 20.29 -4.51 -17.30
CA ILE A 66 20.30 -3.45 -18.32
C ILE A 66 19.33 -2.33 -17.92
N ILE A 67 18.08 -2.67 -17.58
CA ILE A 67 17.05 -1.73 -17.14
C ILE A 67 17.52 -0.93 -15.93
N GLN A 68 18.08 -1.60 -14.93
CA GLN A 68 18.60 -0.96 -13.72
C GLN A 68 19.74 0.01 -14.05
N GLY A 69 20.63 -0.36 -14.98
CA GLY A 69 21.69 0.53 -15.46
C GLY A 69 21.14 1.78 -16.18
N GLU A 70 20.14 1.62 -17.06
CA GLU A 70 19.47 2.74 -17.74
C GLU A 70 18.75 3.68 -16.76
N ASN A 71 18.20 3.15 -15.67
CA ASN A 71 17.44 3.91 -14.66
C ASN A 71 18.29 4.38 -13.46
N GLU A 72 19.61 4.24 -13.52
CA GLU A 72 20.55 4.62 -12.45
C GLU A 72 20.26 3.89 -11.10
N ILE A 73 19.80 2.65 -11.19
CA ILE A 73 19.52 1.75 -10.07
C ILE A 73 20.69 0.78 -9.92
N ASN A 74 21.04 0.45 -8.68
CA ASN A 74 22.05 -0.57 -8.41
C ASN A 74 21.64 -1.91 -9.02
N GLN A 75 22.51 -2.51 -9.83
CA GLN A 75 22.21 -3.77 -10.50
C GLN A 75 22.10 -4.94 -9.53
N SER A 76 21.03 -5.70 -9.67
CA SER A 76 20.79 -6.93 -8.92
C SER A 76 21.79 -8.02 -9.33
N LYS A 77 22.37 -8.72 -8.37
CA LYS A 77 23.26 -9.86 -8.64
C LYS A 77 22.48 -11.15 -8.93
N LEU A 78 21.32 -11.28 -8.35
CA LEU A 78 20.40 -12.41 -8.46
C LEU A 78 18.97 -11.87 -8.54
N LEU A 79 18.06 -12.67 -9.14
CA LEU A 79 16.64 -12.38 -9.04
C LEU A 79 16.12 -12.70 -7.62
N ASP A 80 15.35 -11.81 -7.07
CA ASP A 80 14.58 -12.03 -5.84
C ASP A 80 13.17 -12.52 -6.23
N GLY A 81 13.10 -13.74 -6.75
CA GLY A 81 11.92 -14.30 -7.37
C GLY A 81 11.48 -13.54 -8.62
N MET A 82 10.30 -13.89 -9.12
CA MET A 82 9.67 -13.24 -10.28
C MET A 82 8.82 -12.03 -9.85
N HIS A 83 9.35 -11.22 -8.92
CA HIS A 83 8.74 -10.00 -8.40
C HIS A 83 9.50 -8.78 -8.89
N PHE A 84 8.80 -7.78 -9.42
CA PHE A 84 9.41 -6.57 -9.96
C PHE A 84 8.72 -5.34 -9.37
N SER A 85 9.50 -4.42 -8.83
CA SER A 85 9.00 -3.20 -8.20
C SER A 85 9.14 -1.99 -9.11
N VAL A 86 8.08 -1.21 -9.19
CA VAL A 86 8.04 0.11 -9.83
C VAL A 86 7.67 1.13 -8.75
N GLU A 87 8.59 2.03 -8.46
CA GLU A 87 8.36 3.11 -7.53
C GLU A 87 7.92 4.36 -8.30
N MET A 88 6.75 4.86 -7.97
CA MET A 88 6.22 6.11 -8.54
C MET A 88 5.50 6.90 -7.47
N GLU A 89 5.82 8.18 -7.37
CA GLU A 89 5.22 9.09 -6.39
C GLU A 89 3.69 9.18 -6.55
N THR A 90 3.01 9.46 -5.45
CA THR A 90 1.56 9.61 -5.43
C THR A 90 1.13 10.77 -6.35
N GLY A 91 0.08 10.51 -7.15
CA GLY A 91 -0.44 11.52 -8.09
C GLY A 91 0.27 11.56 -9.45
N THR A 92 1.33 10.75 -9.69
CA THR A 92 2.06 10.71 -10.98
C THR A 92 1.44 9.77 -12.02
N GLY A 93 0.33 9.09 -11.69
CA GLY A 93 -0.41 8.26 -12.62
C GLY A 93 -0.06 6.77 -12.59
N LYS A 94 0.35 6.21 -11.44
CA LYS A 94 0.62 4.76 -11.28
C LYS A 94 -0.40 3.85 -11.95
N THR A 95 -1.70 4.12 -11.70
CA THR A 95 -2.78 3.32 -12.26
C THR A 95 -2.78 3.35 -13.79
N TYR A 96 -2.62 4.53 -14.39
CA TYR A 96 -2.50 4.66 -15.85
C TYR A 96 -1.29 3.86 -16.38
N VAL A 97 -0.15 3.94 -15.71
CA VAL A 97 1.08 3.23 -16.11
C VAL A 97 0.87 1.73 -16.11
N TYR A 98 0.35 1.13 -15.04
CA TYR A 98 0.18 -0.33 -15.06
C TYR A 98 -0.96 -0.79 -15.99
N LEU A 99 -2.02 -0.01 -16.17
CA LEU A 99 -3.05 -0.33 -17.17
C LEU A 99 -2.47 -0.30 -18.59
N ARG A 100 -1.65 0.70 -18.90
CA ARG A 100 -0.97 0.77 -20.19
C ARG A 100 0.07 -0.35 -20.36
N THR A 101 0.77 -0.73 -19.29
CA THR A 101 1.69 -1.88 -19.29
C THR A 101 0.99 -3.18 -19.70
N ILE A 102 -0.28 -3.38 -19.31
CA ILE A 102 -1.08 -4.53 -19.76
C ILE A 102 -1.18 -4.58 -21.28
N TYR A 103 -1.52 -3.46 -21.92
CA TYR A 103 -1.62 -3.38 -23.37
C TYR A 103 -0.26 -3.58 -24.07
N GLU A 104 0.82 -3.02 -23.50
CA GLU A 104 2.17 -3.16 -24.06
C GLU A 104 2.67 -4.60 -23.94
N LEU A 105 2.45 -5.28 -22.83
CA LEU A 105 2.79 -6.69 -22.65
C LEU A 105 2.00 -7.61 -23.62
N TYR A 106 0.73 -7.29 -23.85
CA TYR A 106 -0.04 -7.97 -24.86
C TYR A 106 0.51 -7.73 -26.28
N LYS A 107 0.76 -6.48 -26.63
CA LYS A 107 1.23 -6.07 -27.97
C LYS A 107 2.59 -6.67 -28.32
N GLN A 108 3.51 -6.73 -27.35
CA GLN A 108 4.88 -7.17 -27.56
C GLN A 108 5.05 -8.69 -27.41
N TYR A 109 4.33 -9.31 -26.48
CA TYR A 109 4.58 -10.70 -26.07
C TYR A 109 3.35 -11.60 -26.10
N GLY A 110 2.18 -11.07 -26.40
CA GLY A 110 0.94 -11.85 -26.45
C GLY A 110 0.37 -12.22 -25.08
N PHE A 111 0.80 -11.60 -23.97
CA PHE A 111 0.24 -11.87 -22.64
C PHE A 111 -1.19 -11.39 -22.55
N LYS A 112 -2.11 -12.27 -22.13
CA LYS A 112 -3.57 -12.04 -22.17
C LYS A 112 -4.22 -12.03 -20.78
N LYS A 113 -3.58 -12.61 -19.77
CA LYS A 113 -4.19 -12.86 -18.45
C LYS A 113 -3.51 -12.00 -17.37
N PHE A 114 -4.29 -11.14 -16.75
CA PHE A 114 -3.83 -10.21 -15.75
C PHE A 114 -4.72 -10.24 -14.51
N VAL A 115 -4.11 -10.21 -13.33
CA VAL A 115 -4.82 -10.10 -12.05
C VAL A 115 -4.35 -8.84 -11.34
N ILE A 116 -5.25 -7.92 -11.04
CA ILE A 116 -4.94 -6.74 -10.23
C ILE A 116 -5.38 -7.00 -8.80
N VAL A 117 -4.43 -7.10 -7.89
CA VAL A 117 -4.65 -7.31 -6.46
C VAL A 117 -4.62 -5.97 -5.75
N VAL A 118 -5.66 -5.68 -5.00
CA VAL A 118 -5.84 -4.42 -4.27
C VAL A 118 -6.05 -4.65 -2.78
N PRO A 119 -5.58 -3.74 -1.89
CA PRO A 119 -5.68 -3.92 -0.44
C PRO A 119 -7.05 -3.59 0.14
N SER A 120 -7.87 -2.81 -0.56
CA SER A 120 -9.16 -2.33 -0.02
C SER A 120 -10.23 -2.13 -1.10
N VAL A 121 -11.48 -2.06 -0.66
CA VAL A 121 -12.63 -1.76 -1.55
C VAL A 121 -12.48 -0.37 -2.18
N ALA A 122 -12.01 0.62 -1.43
CA ALA A 122 -11.85 1.98 -1.95
C ALA A 122 -10.84 2.04 -3.12
N ILE A 123 -9.69 1.35 -2.98
CA ILE A 123 -8.69 1.26 -4.06
C ILE A 123 -9.26 0.47 -5.24
N ARG A 124 -10.00 -0.61 -4.99
CA ARG A 124 -10.70 -1.37 -6.04
C ARG A 124 -11.61 -0.49 -6.88
N GLU A 125 -12.47 0.30 -6.24
CA GLU A 125 -13.38 1.22 -6.96
C GLU A 125 -12.60 2.28 -7.76
N GLY A 126 -11.47 2.75 -7.23
CA GLY A 126 -10.54 3.63 -7.93
C GLY A 126 -9.96 2.98 -9.20
N VAL A 127 -9.52 1.73 -9.12
CA VAL A 127 -9.01 0.96 -10.26
C VAL A 127 -10.09 0.76 -11.32
N LEU A 128 -11.30 0.36 -10.91
CA LEU A 128 -12.43 0.17 -11.82
C LEU A 128 -12.79 1.47 -12.54
N LYS A 129 -12.83 2.57 -11.81
CA LYS A 129 -13.09 3.88 -12.40
C LYS A 129 -12.01 4.28 -13.41
N ASN A 130 -10.73 3.98 -13.12
CA ASN A 130 -9.66 4.21 -14.08
C ASN A 130 -9.79 3.32 -15.32
N LEU A 131 -10.12 2.03 -15.18
CA LEU A 131 -10.39 1.13 -16.30
C LEU A 131 -11.50 1.68 -17.21
N GLU A 132 -12.60 2.18 -16.63
CA GLU A 132 -13.70 2.77 -17.37
C GLU A 132 -13.31 4.05 -18.11
N ILE A 133 -12.70 5.01 -17.43
CA ILE A 133 -12.40 6.33 -18.02
C ILE A 133 -11.23 6.29 -19.01
N THR A 134 -10.31 5.34 -18.88
CA THR A 134 -9.18 5.16 -19.82
C THR A 134 -9.53 4.25 -20.99
N HIS A 135 -10.65 3.56 -20.96
CA HIS A 135 -11.01 2.55 -21.95
C HIS A 135 -10.98 3.10 -23.39
N GLU A 136 -11.71 4.18 -23.66
CA GLU A 136 -11.73 4.80 -25.01
C GLU A 136 -10.34 5.32 -25.42
N HIS A 137 -9.59 5.87 -24.47
CA HIS A 137 -8.23 6.33 -24.72
C HIS A 137 -7.30 5.20 -25.16
N PHE A 138 -7.32 4.06 -24.45
CA PHE A 138 -6.48 2.92 -24.79
C PHE A 138 -6.98 2.20 -26.06
N GLN A 139 -8.28 2.11 -26.29
CA GLN A 139 -8.78 1.61 -27.57
C GLN A 139 -8.21 2.40 -28.76
N ASN A 140 -8.23 3.73 -28.69
CA ASN A 140 -7.65 4.57 -29.76
C ASN A 140 -6.12 4.41 -29.86
N LEU A 141 -5.42 4.16 -28.76
CA LEU A 141 -3.96 4.03 -28.75
C LEU A 141 -3.47 2.66 -29.23
N TYR A 142 -4.31 1.62 -29.09
CA TYR A 142 -3.95 0.21 -29.37
C TYR A 142 -4.88 -0.43 -30.43
N ASP A 143 -5.25 0.29 -31.47
CA ASP A 143 -6.00 -0.22 -32.64
C ASP A 143 -7.27 -1.01 -32.27
N ASN A 144 -8.00 -0.55 -31.25
CA ASN A 144 -9.22 -1.17 -30.70
C ASN A 144 -9.01 -2.61 -30.17
N VAL A 145 -7.83 -2.94 -29.66
CA VAL A 145 -7.60 -4.23 -28.98
C VAL A 145 -8.62 -4.39 -27.85
N PRO A 146 -9.41 -5.49 -27.86
CA PRO A 146 -10.44 -5.69 -26.85
C PRO A 146 -9.81 -6.07 -25.52
N LEU A 147 -10.15 -5.33 -24.47
CA LEU A 147 -9.84 -5.64 -23.09
C LEU A 147 -11.14 -5.84 -22.32
N HIS A 148 -11.27 -7.00 -21.68
CA HIS A 148 -12.37 -7.32 -20.80
C HIS A 148 -11.87 -7.26 -19.36
N PHE A 149 -12.61 -6.60 -18.48
CA PHE A 149 -12.31 -6.62 -17.07
C PHE A 149 -13.51 -7.03 -16.24
N GLN A 150 -13.23 -7.73 -15.16
CA GLN A 150 -14.24 -8.15 -14.20
C GLN A 150 -13.70 -8.05 -12.77
N VAL A 151 -14.64 -7.88 -11.83
CA VAL A 151 -14.34 -7.93 -10.40
C VAL A 151 -14.64 -9.32 -9.89
N TYR A 152 -13.74 -9.85 -9.07
CA TYR A 152 -14.03 -11.09 -8.36
C TYR A 152 -15.22 -10.90 -7.42
N ASP A 153 -16.24 -11.74 -7.61
CA ASP A 153 -17.43 -11.82 -6.78
C ASP A 153 -17.65 -13.27 -6.35
N SER A 154 -17.59 -13.52 -5.04
CA SER A 154 -17.77 -14.86 -4.46
C SER A 154 -19.14 -15.45 -4.71
N THR A 155 -20.14 -14.65 -5.07
CA THR A 155 -21.48 -15.12 -5.46
C THR A 155 -21.58 -15.55 -6.91
N LYS A 156 -20.61 -15.08 -7.75
CA LYS A 156 -20.57 -15.29 -9.21
C LYS A 156 -19.29 -16.01 -9.66
N VAL A 157 -18.81 -16.98 -8.89
CA VAL A 157 -17.55 -17.70 -9.18
C VAL A 157 -17.47 -18.31 -10.58
N SER A 158 -18.62 -18.61 -11.21
CA SER A 158 -18.68 -19.15 -12.59
C SER A 158 -18.09 -18.20 -13.64
N THR A 159 -17.99 -16.90 -13.36
CA THR A 159 -17.35 -15.91 -14.26
C THR A 159 -15.85 -16.17 -14.45
N LEU A 160 -15.21 -16.84 -13.47
CA LEU A 160 -13.80 -17.21 -13.56
C LEU A 160 -13.51 -18.19 -14.71
N ARG A 161 -14.51 -19.00 -15.13
CA ARG A 161 -14.37 -19.83 -16.32
C ARG A 161 -14.20 -18.95 -17.57
N GLY A 162 -14.99 -17.87 -17.71
CA GLY A 162 -14.84 -16.90 -18.79
C GLY A 162 -13.46 -16.24 -18.79
N PHE A 163 -12.96 -15.83 -17.61
CA PHE A 163 -11.61 -15.32 -17.45
C PHE A 163 -10.55 -16.33 -17.94
N ALA A 164 -10.69 -17.60 -17.58
CA ALA A 164 -9.73 -18.63 -17.95
C ALA A 164 -9.75 -18.99 -19.45
N THR A 165 -10.92 -18.96 -20.10
CA THR A 165 -11.08 -19.39 -21.49
C THR A 165 -11.08 -18.24 -22.51
N GLY A 166 -11.27 -17.00 -22.09
CA GLY A 166 -11.27 -15.82 -22.97
C GLY A 166 -9.94 -15.66 -23.72
N ASN A 167 -9.99 -15.32 -25.01
CA ASN A 167 -8.79 -15.18 -25.87
C ASN A 167 -8.36 -13.72 -26.08
N ASN A 168 -9.06 -12.79 -25.46
CA ASN A 168 -8.71 -11.36 -25.43
C ASN A 168 -7.87 -11.03 -24.20
N ILE A 169 -7.51 -9.76 -24.04
CA ILE A 169 -6.95 -9.29 -22.76
C ILE A 169 -8.04 -9.42 -21.68
N GLU A 170 -7.79 -10.26 -20.70
CA GLU A 170 -8.68 -10.49 -19.56
C GLU A 170 -8.04 -9.97 -18.28
N VAL A 171 -8.70 -9.05 -17.60
CA VAL A 171 -8.25 -8.45 -16.35
C VAL A 171 -9.21 -8.81 -15.23
N LEU A 172 -8.71 -9.48 -14.20
CA LEU A 172 -9.46 -9.78 -12.99
C LEU A 172 -9.02 -8.83 -11.86
N VAL A 173 -9.92 -8.02 -11.34
CA VAL A 173 -9.65 -7.17 -10.18
C VAL A 173 -10.14 -7.88 -8.92
N ILE A 174 -9.26 -8.10 -7.95
CA ILE A 174 -9.55 -8.87 -6.74
C ILE A 174 -8.98 -8.21 -5.49
N ASN A 175 -9.76 -8.18 -4.42
CA ASN A 175 -9.27 -7.73 -3.10
C ASN A 175 -8.48 -8.86 -2.44
N ILE A 176 -7.35 -8.54 -1.80
CA ILE A 176 -6.51 -9.51 -1.09
C ILE A 176 -7.30 -10.34 -0.06
N ASP A 177 -8.23 -9.73 0.66
CA ASP A 177 -9.01 -10.42 1.67
C ASP A 177 -10.03 -11.44 1.11
N ALA A 178 -10.26 -11.42 -0.21
CA ALA A 178 -11.14 -12.37 -0.87
C ALA A 178 -10.50 -13.76 -1.06
N PHE A 179 -9.17 -13.87 -0.95
CA PHE A 179 -8.45 -15.14 -1.17
C PHE A 179 -7.31 -15.43 -0.17
N ALA A 180 -7.04 -14.51 0.76
CA ALA A 180 -5.94 -14.64 1.72
C ALA A 180 -6.18 -15.67 2.83
N LYS A 181 -7.37 -16.23 2.96
CA LYS A 181 -7.74 -17.20 4.00
C LYS A 181 -8.28 -18.47 3.36
N ASP A 182 -7.98 -19.60 3.99
CA ASP A 182 -8.46 -20.92 3.52
C ASP A 182 -9.99 -21.03 3.54
N GLU A 183 -10.65 -20.27 4.44
CA GLU A 183 -12.11 -20.24 4.54
C GLU A 183 -12.79 -19.49 3.40
N ASN A 184 -12.07 -18.71 2.62
CA ASN A 184 -12.63 -17.96 1.49
C ASN A 184 -13.23 -18.91 0.44
N ILE A 185 -14.34 -18.50 -0.16
CA ILE A 185 -15.07 -19.30 -1.16
C ILE A 185 -14.17 -19.69 -2.36
N ILE A 186 -13.25 -18.82 -2.73
CA ILE A 186 -12.31 -19.05 -3.83
C ILE A 186 -11.41 -20.29 -3.60
N ASN A 187 -11.16 -20.62 -2.33
CA ASN A 187 -10.31 -21.74 -1.89
C ASN A 187 -11.12 -23.00 -1.52
N LYS A 188 -12.43 -23.03 -1.82
CA LYS A 188 -13.31 -24.16 -1.51
C LYS A 188 -13.94 -24.74 -2.77
N PRO A 189 -14.18 -26.07 -2.83
CA PRO A 189 -14.93 -26.67 -3.92
C PRO A 189 -16.29 -26.00 -4.10
N ASN A 190 -16.70 -25.77 -5.34
CA ASN A 190 -17.94 -25.08 -5.67
C ASN A 190 -18.76 -25.85 -6.72
N ASP A 191 -20.03 -26.11 -6.42
CA ASP A 191 -20.92 -26.85 -7.31
C ASP A 191 -21.14 -26.17 -8.67
N LYS A 192 -21.10 -24.82 -8.72
CA LYS A 192 -21.21 -24.04 -9.97
C LYS A 192 -20.00 -24.24 -10.89
N LEU A 193 -18.93 -24.81 -10.37
CA LEU A 193 -17.69 -25.14 -11.07
C LEU A 193 -17.42 -26.65 -11.07
N ASN A 194 -18.47 -27.48 -10.99
CA ASN A 194 -18.39 -28.95 -10.96
C ASN A 194 -17.48 -29.47 -9.84
N GLY A 195 -17.53 -28.88 -8.64
CA GLY A 195 -16.70 -29.27 -7.52
C GLY A 195 -15.27 -28.74 -7.53
N GLN A 196 -14.85 -28.04 -8.57
CA GLN A 196 -13.51 -27.46 -8.67
C GLN A 196 -13.34 -26.23 -7.75
N LEU A 197 -12.10 -25.95 -7.35
CA LEU A 197 -11.76 -24.74 -6.60
C LEU A 197 -11.74 -23.53 -7.55
N PRO A 198 -12.48 -22.45 -7.26
CA PRO A 198 -12.46 -21.25 -8.10
C PRO A 198 -11.07 -20.70 -8.38
N ILE A 199 -10.13 -20.77 -7.41
CA ILE A 199 -8.76 -20.31 -7.58
C ILE A 199 -8.01 -21.06 -8.68
N GLN A 200 -8.32 -22.32 -8.93
CA GLN A 200 -7.65 -23.12 -9.98
C GLN A 200 -7.85 -22.55 -11.38
N PHE A 201 -8.97 -21.88 -11.64
CA PHE A 201 -9.20 -21.20 -12.91
C PHE A 201 -8.26 -20.00 -13.10
N ILE A 202 -7.86 -19.34 -12.02
CA ILE A 202 -6.86 -18.26 -12.07
C ILE A 202 -5.47 -18.86 -12.23
N GLN A 203 -5.12 -19.82 -11.38
CA GLN A 203 -3.81 -20.50 -11.38
C GLN A 203 -3.44 -21.10 -12.74
N SER A 204 -4.43 -21.70 -13.43
CA SER A 204 -4.22 -22.34 -14.72
C SER A 204 -3.87 -21.36 -15.84
N THR A 205 -4.13 -20.08 -15.66
CA THR A 205 -3.82 -19.03 -16.65
C THR A 205 -2.42 -18.46 -16.53
N ASN A 206 -1.64 -18.81 -15.50
CA ASN A 206 -0.33 -18.19 -15.20
C ASN A 206 -0.39 -16.67 -15.34
N PRO A 207 -1.22 -15.98 -14.57
CA PRO A 207 -1.49 -14.56 -14.79
C PRO A 207 -0.26 -13.70 -14.50
N VAL A 208 -0.10 -12.57 -15.20
CA VAL A 208 0.73 -11.47 -14.71
C VAL A 208 -0.06 -10.81 -13.58
N THR A 209 0.47 -10.88 -12.36
CA THR A 209 -0.19 -10.29 -11.20
C THR A 209 0.33 -8.89 -10.93
N ILE A 210 -0.55 -7.90 -10.92
CA ILE A 210 -0.26 -6.51 -10.58
C ILE A 210 -0.73 -6.28 -9.15
N VAL A 211 0.18 -5.82 -8.28
CA VAL A 211 -0.11 -5.53 -6.87
C VAL A 211 -0.04 -4.02 -6.68
N ASP A 212 -1.20 -3.41 -6.48
CA ASP A 212 -1.32 -1.97 -6.24
C ASP A 212 -1.23 -1.68 -4.73
N GLU A 213 -0.31 -0.78 -4.34
CA GLU A 213 0.01 -0.44 -2.96
C GLU A 213 0.42 -1.67 -2.09
N PRO A 214 1.46 -2.43 -2.50
CA PRO A 214 1.89 -3.69 -1.88
C PRO A 214 2.23 -3.57 -0.40
N GLN A 215 2.69 -2.41 0.10
CA GLN A 215 3.04 -2.20 1.52
C GLN A 215 1.88 -2.49 2.48
N ASN A 216 0.65 -2.48 1.98
CA ASN A 216 -0.54 -2.83 2.75
C ASN A 216 -0.83 -4.35 2.74
N MET A 217 -0.05 -5.15 2.00
CA MET A 217 -0.28 -6.58 1.77
C MET A 217 0.95 -7.45 2.04
N GLU A 218 1.97 -6.95 2.74
CA GLU A 218 3.24 -7.63 2.98
C GLU A 218 3.29 -8.49 4.24
N THR A 219 2.16 -8.86 4.82
CA THR A 219 2.15 -9.90 5.85
C THR A 219 2.42 -11.26 5.20
N GLU A 220 3.11 -12.17 5.91
CA GLU A 220 3.44 -13.51 5.40
C GLU A 220 2.24 -14.23 4.78
N LYS A 221 1.07 -14.18 5.44
CA LYS A 221 -0.17 -14.79 4.93
C LYS A 221 -0.64 -14.19 3.62
N ARG A 222 -0.59 -12.86 3.48
CA ARG A 222 -1.03 -12.17 2.26
C ARG A 222 -0.03 -12.36 1.12
N ALA A 223 1.26 -12.34 1.42
CA ALA A 223 2.31 -12.64 0.46
C ALA A 223 2.15 -14.07 -0.08
N ALA A 224 2.01 -15.07 0.80
CA ALA A 224 1.76 -16.46 0.42
C ALA A 224 0.46 -16.63 -0.40
N ALA A 225 -0.58 -15.86 -0.11
CA ALA A 225 -1.81 -15.89 -0.90
C ALA A 225 -1.61 -15.36 -2.32
N ILE A 226 -0.81 -14.30 -2.52
CA ILE A 226 -0.47 -13.79 -3.85
C ILE A 226 0.32 -14.85 -4.63
N GLU A 227 1.31 -15.52 -3.99
CA GLU A 227 2.04 -16.63 -4.60
C GLU A 227 1.13 -17.80 -4.97
N ASN A 228 0.10 -18.07 -4.17
CA ASN A 228 -0.87 -19.13 -4.45
C ASN A 228 -1.72 -18.86 -5.70
N LEU A 229 -1.75 -17.64 -6.25
CA LEU A 229 -2.34 -17.38 -7.56
C LEU A 229 -1.51 -17.99 -8.70
N LYS A 230 -0.30 -18.50 -8.42
CA LYS A 230 0.69 -19.03 -9.38
C LYS A 230 0.98 -18.03 -10.50
N PRO A 231 1.40 -16.82 -10.16
CA PRO A 231 1.65 -15.81 -11.18
C PRO A 231 2.85 -16.20 -12.07
N LEU A 232 2.80 -15.82 -13.35
CA LEU A 232 3.97 -15.82 -14.21
C LEU A 232 5.04 -14.87 -13.69
N CYS A 233 4.61 -13.70 -13.24
CA CYS A 233 5.39 -12.72 -12.49
C CYS A 233 4.47 -11.80 -11.70
N THR A 234 5.03 -11.09 -10.71
CA THR A 234 4.31 -10.11 -9.89
C THR A 234 4.90 -8.72 -10.09
N LEU A 235 4.11 -7.79 -10.60
CA LEU A 235 4.46 -6.38 -10.78
C LEU A 235 3.92 -5.56 -9.61
N ARG A 236 4.78 -4.90 -8.87
CA ARG A 236 4.45 -4.21 -7.61
C ARG A 236 4.59 -2.71 -7.79
N TYR A 237 3.48 -1.99 -7.71
CA TYR A 237 3.44 -0.53 -7.91
C TYR A 237 3.15 0.20 -6.60
N SER A 238 4.07 1.06 -6.16
CA SER A 238 3.92 1.87 -4.94
C SER A 238 4.72 3.16 -5.01
N ALA A 239 4.33 4.15 -4.21
CA ALA A 239 5.17 5.30 -3.88
C ALA A 239 6.10 5.00 -2.68
N THR A 240 5.74 4.01 -1.84
CA THR A 240 6.37 3.73 -0.55
C THR A 240 6.52 2.23 -0.33
N HIS A 241 7.42 1.59 -1.11
CA HIS A 241 7.72 0.18 -0.90
C HIS A 241 8.36 -0.06 0.48
N LYS A 242 7.87 -1.04 1.23
CA LYS A 242 8.59 -1.59 2.39
C LYS A 242 9.72 -2.51 1.94
N ASN A 243 9.39 -3.45 1.04
CA ASN A 243 10.32 -4.37 0.42
C ASN A 243 10.36 -4.07 -1.08
N GLN A 244 11.54 -3.77 -1.59
CA GLN A 244 11.77 -3.57 -3.01
C GLN A 244 12.36 -4.85 -3.60
N TYR A 245 11.57 -5.55 -4.40
CA TYR A 245 12.00 -6.74 -5.13
C TYR A 245 12.40 -6.32 -6.54
N ASN A 246 13.64 -6.61 -6.96
CA ASN A 246 14.08 -6.37 -8.34
C ASN A 246 13.59 -5.02 -8.89
N LEU A 247 13.95 -3.92 -8.22
CA LEU A 247 13.48 -2.58 -8.58
C LEU A 247 13.87 -2.27 -10.04
N THR A 248 12.88 -1.92 -10.87
CA THR A 248 13.06 -1.63 -12.31
C THR A 248 13.03 -0.15 -12.60
N TYR A 249 12.24 0.62 -11.85
CA TYR A 249 12.04 2.06 -12.06
C TYR A 249 11.81 2.79 -10.74
N SER A 250 12.37 3.99 -10.60
CA SER A 250 12.17 4.82 -9.41
C SER A 250 11.92 6.28 -9.77
N LEU A 251 10.68 6.72 -9.57
CA LEU A 251 10.26 8.12 -9.55
C LEU A 251 9.93 8.48 -8.10
N ASN A 252 10.98 8.70 -7.30
CA ASN A 252 10.86 9.06 -5.90
C ASN A 252 10.36 10.50 -5.70
N PRO A 253 9.99 10.93 -4.46
CA PRO A 253 9.46 12.27 -4.21
C PRO A 253 10.37 13.41 -4.68
N VAL A 254 11.70 13.26 -4.60
CA VAL A 254 12.65 14.29 -5.01
C VAL A 254 12.64 14.43 -6.53
N LYS A 255 12.80 13.32 -7.27
CA LYS A 255 12.73 13.35 -8.75
C LYS A 255 11.38 13.90 -9.24
N ALA A 256 10.28 13.47 -8.60
CA ALA A 256 8.94 13.94 -8.97
C ALA A 256 8.77 15.45 -8.73
N TYR A 257 9.36 15.99 -7.67
CA TYR A 257 9.37 17.42 -7.39
C TYR A 257 10.22 18.19 -8.41
N ASP A 258 11.45 17.74 -8.68
CA ASP A 258 12.35 18.38 -9.65
C ASP A 258 11.75 18.42 -11.05
N MET A 259 10.94 17.43 -11.41
CA MET A 259 10.18 17.38 -12.67
C MET A 259 8.89 18.21 -12.64
N GLY A 260 8.54 18.85 -11.51
CA GLY A 260 7.30 19.62 -11.35
C GLY A 260 6.01 18.80 -11.37
N LEU A 261 6.08 17.48 -11.12
CA LEU A 261 4.93 16.58 -11.18
C LEU A 261 4.11 16.58 -9.89
N VAL A 262 4.70 16.95 -8.78
CA VAL A 262 4.06 17.00 -7.46
C VAL A 262 4.18 18.37 -6.84
N LYS A 263 3.26 18.68 -5.93
CA LYS A 263 3.26 19.96 -5.21
C LYS A 263 4.38 19.95 -4.18
N GLN A 264 4.99 21.10 -3.98
CA GLN A 264 5.91 21.33 -2.87
C GLN A 264 5.18 21.14 -1.53
N ILE A 265 5.81 20.41 -0.62
CA ILE A 265 5.38 20.36 0.77
C ILE A 265 6.11 21.50 1.50
N GLU A 266 5.37 22.53 1.87
CA GLU A 266 5.87 23.59 2.74
C GLU A 266 5.58 23.22 4.19
N VAL A 267 6.63 23.09 4.99
CA VAL A 267 6.50 22.84 6.44
C VAL A 267 6.74 24.18 7.15
N ASP A 268 5.70 24.66 7.82
CA ASP A 268 5.81 25.81 8.72
C ASP A 268 5.87 25.26 10.15
N SER A 269 6.88 25.66 10.91
CA SER A 269 7.07 25.24 12.30
C SER A 269 6.82 26.40 13.24
N ILE A 270 6.13 26.12 14.34
CA ILE A 270 5.96 27.07 15.44
C ILE A 270 7.00 26.74 16.50
N ILE A 271 7.86 27.67 16.78
CA ILE A 271 8.79 27.60 17.91
C ILE A 271 8.21 28.50 19.01
N GLU A 272 7.75 27.90 20.08
CA GLU A 272 7.40 28.61 21.30
C GLU A 272 8.70 28.95 22.06
N GLU A 273 9.01 30.22 22.30
CA GLU A 273 10.24 30.64 23.00
C GLU A 273 10.32 30.10 24.44
N ASN A 274 9.21 29.65 25.02
CA ASN A 274 9.10 29.09 26.36
C ASN A 274 8.67 27.64 26.40
N SER A 275 8.48 26.97 25.27
CA SER A 275 8.24 25.52 25.27
C SER A 275 9.57 24.79 25.43
N HIS A 276 9.98 24.62 26.66
CA HIS A 276 10.70 23.38 26.96
C HIS A 276 9.82 22.23 26.46
N ASN A 277 10.42 21.15 25.98
CA ASN A 277 9.70 19.92 25.62
C ASN A 277 8.98 19.36 26.86
N ASP A 278 7.93 20.04 27.32
CA ASP A 278 7.21 19.69 28.53
C ASP A 278 6.45 18.39 28.26
N ALA A 279 6.80 17.40 29.05
CA ALA A 279 6.15 16.11 29.01
C ALA A 279 4.65 16.27 29.27
N PHE A 280 3.82 15.79 28.35
CA PHE A 280 2.37 15.82 28.53
C PHE A 280 1.97 14.92 29.70
N ILE A 281 1.33 15.47 30.72
CA ILE A 281 0.71 14.75 31.83
C ILE A 281 -0.64 15.38 32.11
N SER A 282 -1.69 14.57 32.22
CA SER A 282 -3.02 15.00 32.66
C SER A 282 -3.46 14.13 33.83
N LEU A 283 -3.84 14.75 34.95
CA LEU A 283 -4.37 14.05 36.10
C LEU A 283 -5.88 13.83 35.96
N GLU A 284 -6.30 12.57 35.75
CA GLU A 284 -7.71 12.22 35.56
C GLU A 284 -8.44 12.05 36.88
N THR A 285 -7.91 11.23 37.80
CA THR A 285 -8.54 10.92 39.07
C THR A 285 -7.51 10.57 40.14
N VAL A 286 -7.84 10.87 41.40
CA VAL A 286 -7.12 10.37 42.59
C VAL A 286 -8.08 9.48 43.37
N THR A 287 -7.63 8.31 43.75
CA THR A 287 -8.45 7.31 44.46
C THR A 287 -7.75 6.87 45.73
N ALA A 288 -8.43 7.00 46.86
CA ALA A 288 -7.98 6.48 48.15
C ALA A 288 -8.73 5.22 48.51
N ALA A 289 -8.00 4.13 48.78
CA ALA A 289 -8.50 2.90 49.33
C ALA A 289 -7.94 2.72 50.75
N LYS A 290 -8.52 1.80 51.55
CA LYS A 290 -8.13 1.60 52.97
C LYS A 290 -6.62 1.34 53.17
N THR A 291 -5.92 0.82 52.17
CA THR A 291 -4.50 0.41 52.28
C THR A 291 -3.56 1.16 51.31
N ARG A 292 -4.08 1.92 50.35
CA ARG A 292 -3.25 2.59 49.36
C ARG A 292 -3.95 3.79 48.70
N VAL A 293 -3.17 4.77 48.31
CA VAL A 293 -3.63 5.89 47.46
C VAL A 293 -3.02 5.71 46.08
N THR A 294 -3.80 5.91 45.03
CA THR A 294 -3.37 5.82 43.65
C THR A 294 -3.95 6.98 42.85
N ALA A 295 -3.27 7.37 41.79
CA ALA A 295 -3.78 8.33 40.83
C ALA A 295 -3.84 7.72 39.44
N LYS A 296 -4.74 8.24 38.60
CA LYS A 296 -4.83 7.89 37.20
C LYS A 296 -4.39 9.07 36.37
N VAL A 297 -3.34 8.89 35.59
CA VAL A 297 -2.75 9.93 34.76
C VAL A 297 -2.73 9.51 33.29
N SER A 298 -2.97 10.47 32.39
CA SER A 298 -2.76 10.27 30.96
C SER A 298 -1.38 10.78 30.57
N ILE A 299 -0.58 9.94 29.91
CA ILE A 299 0.73 10.29 29.36
C ILE A 299 0.89 9.73 27.93
N TYR A 300 1.91 10.18 27.19
CA TYR A 300 2.30 9.56 25.95
C TYR A 300 3.29 8.40 26.18
N VAL A 301 3.02 7.25 25.54
CA VAL A 301 3.78 6.01 25.68
C VAL A 301 4.31 5.58 24.32
N ASN A 302 5.57 5.14 24.27
CA ASN A 302 6.15 4.54 23.08
C ASN A 302 5.58 3.12 22.87
N GLU A 303 5.00 2.86 21.72
CA GLU A 303 4.54 1.53 21.29
C GLU A 303 5.22 1.14 19.98
N THR A 304 5.17 -0.14 19.63
CA THR A 304 5.72 -0.67 18.37
C THR A 304 5.13 -0.01 17.12
N THR A 305 3.94 0.56 17.24
CA THR A 305 3.21 1.25 16.15
C THR A 305 3.32 2.79 16.23
N GLY A 306 4.16 3.33 17.11
CA GLY A 306 4.33 4.76 17.34
C GLY A 306 3.88 5.22 18.71
N VAL A 307 3.87 6.54 18.93
CA VAL A 307 3.53 7.14 20.22
C VAL A 307 2.02 7.22 20.39
N LYS A 308 1.51 6.73 21.53
CA LYS A 308 0.07 6.80 21.86
C LYS A 308 -0.18 7.40 23.23
N LYS A 309 -1.27 8.15 23.35
CA LYS A 309 -1.77 8.63 24.63
C LYS A 309 -2.44 7.48 25.39
N LYS A 310 -2.01 7.22 26.62
CA LYS A 310 -2.57 6.18 27.50
C LYS A 310 -2.86 6.71 28.89
N SER A 311 -3.97 6.26 29.46
CA SER A 311 -4.29 6.43 30.87
C SER A 311 -3.68 5.28 31.67
N ILE A 312 -2.81 5.60 32.63
CA ILE A 312 -2.17 4.65 33.53
C ILE A 312 -2.46 4.96 34.98
N THR A 313 -2.54 3.92 35.80
CA THR A 313 -2.66 4.07 37.24
C THR A 313 -1.27 4.08 37.85
N VAL A 314 -0.99 5.14 38.63
CA VAL A 314 0.31 5.37 39.27
C VAL A 314 0.16 5.39 40.80
N LYS A 315 1.27 5.12 41.48
CA LYS A 315 1.45 5.18 42.92
C LYS A 315 2.68 6.01 43.25
N VAL A 316 2.86 6.40 44.50
CA VAL A 316 4.05 7.07 44.98
C VAL A 316 5.31 6.24 44.68
N GLY A 317 6.32 6.88 44.11
CA GLY A 317 7.58 6.27 43.67
C GLY A 317 7.58 5.79 42.22
N ASP A 318 6.46 5.82 41.51
CA ASP A 318 6.41 5.43 40.11
C ASP A 318 7.11 6.50 39.23
N ASP A 319 7.93 6.00 38.31
CA ASP A 319 8.71 6.79 37.36
C ASP A 319 8.03 6.76 35.98
N LEU A 320 7.57 7.92 35.52
CA LEU A 320 6.86 8.04 34.24
C LEU A 320 7.76 7.73 33.04
N TYR A 321 9.09 7.89 33.17
CA TYR A 321 10.02 7.46 32.13
C TYR A 321 9.88 5.95 31.86
N LYS A 322 9.91 5.13 32.91
CA LYS A 322 9.72 3.68 32.78
C LYS A 322 8.33 3.30 32.31
N LEU A 323 7.30 3.97 32.84
CA LEU A 323 5.90 3.71 32.48
C LEU A 323 5.53 4.15 31.05
N SER A 324 6.34 5.02 30.47
CA SER A 324 6.17 5.49 29.09
C SER A 324 6.96 4.66 28.04
N ASN A 325 7.54 3.54 28.43
CA ASN A 325 8.50 2.76 27.65
C ASN A 325 9.71 3.60 27.24
N GLU A 326 10.40 4.14 28.23
CA GLU A 326 11.66 4.88 28.10
C GLU A 326 11.56 6.09 27.16
N ARG A 327 10.48 6.85 27.28
CA ARG A 327 10.32 8.06 26.49
C ARG A 327 11.13 9.21 27.11
N GLU A 328 12.14 9.69 26.37
CA GLU A 328 13.14 10.70 26.80
C GLU A 328 12.54 11.96 27.44
N ILE A 329 11.36 12.40 27.02
CA ILE A 329 10.69 13.59 27.58
C ILE A 329 10.31 13.43 29.06
N TYR A 330 10.28 12.20 29.59
CA TYR A 330 10.02 11.92 31.01
C TYR A 330 11.28 11.50 31.77
N ALA A 331 12.47 11.59 31.16
CA ALA A 331 13.72 11.08 31.77
C ALA A 331 14.11 11.81 33.06
N ASN A 332 13.77 13.09 33.22
CA ASN A 332 14.19 13.89 34.38
C ASN A 332 13.00 14.57 35.04
N GLY A 333 12.83 14.29 36.35
CA GLY A 333 11.86 15.05 37.19
C GLY A 333 10.42 14.57 37.11
N PHE A 334 10.16 13.36 36.57
CA PHE A 334 8.78 12.84 36.40
C PHE A 334 8.52 11.58 37.25
N ILE A 335 9.03 11.57 38.48
CA ILE A 335 8.70 10.55 39.47
C ILE A 335 7.54 11.07 40.33
N ILE A 336 6.56 10.26 40.65
CA ILE A 336 5.45 10.61 41.53
C ILE A 336 5.97 10.65 42.95
N GLU A 337 6.14 11.83 43.54
CA GLU A 337 6.62 11.97 44.92
C GLU A 337 5.49 11.83 45.94
N GLU A 338 4.34 12.41 45.65
CA GLU A 338 3.20 12.38 46.58
C GLU A 338 1.88 12.29 45.80
N ILE A 339 0.90 11.62 46.40
CA ILE A 339 -0.49 11.58 45.92
C ILE A 339 -1.37 11.98 47.08
N ASP A 340 -1.95 13.18 47.00
CA ASP A 340 -2.86 13.73 48.01
C ASP A 340 -4.32 13.53 47.61
N ALA A 341 -4.97 12.58 48.27
CA ALA A 341 -6.37 12.28 48.02
C ALA A 341 -7.34 13.34 48.57
N ALA A 342 -6.95 14.11 49.59
CA ALA A 342 -7.78 15.15 50.17
C ALA A 342 -7.88 16.34 49.23
N ASN A 343 -6.74 16.74 48.66
CA ASN A 343 -6.66 17.87 47.72
C ASN A 343 -6.79 17.43 46.26
N GLN A 344 -6.96 16.10 45.99
CA GLN A 344 -7.09 15.53 44.64
C GLN A 344 -5.94 15.96 43.71
N CYS A 345 -4.69 15.89 44.23
CA CYS A 345 -3.51 16.28 43.45
C CYS A 345 -2.38 15.24 43.54
N ILE A 346 -1.39 15.40 42.66
CA ILE A 346 -0.12 14.69 42.69
C ILE A 346 1.02 15.67 42.64
N SER A 347 2.15 15.37 43.30
CA SER A 347 3.41 16.09 43.13
C SER A 347 4.42 15.24 42.38
N LEU A 348 5.22 15.90 41.53
CA LEU A 348 6.28 15.34 40.75
C LEU A 348 7.66 15.77 41.27
N SER A 349 8.68 14.96 41.03
CA SER A 349 10.04 15.24 41.50
C SER A 349 10.69 16.49 40.89
N ASN A 350 10.09 17.11 39.87
CA ASN A 350 10.46 18.41 39.35
C ASN A 350 9.81 19.59 40.12
N GLY A 351 9.07 19.30 41.20
CA GLY A 351 8.35 20.29 42.01
C GLY A 351 6.97 20.70 41.47
N ASN A 352 6.53 20.16 40.37
CA ASN A 352 5.22 20.48 39.81
C ASN A 352 4.10 19.75 40.57
N ILE A 353 3.00 20.44 40.81
CA ILE A 353 1.79 19.88 41.41
C ILE A 353 0.68 19.98 40.40
N LEU A 354 0.01 18.83 40.16
CA LEU A 354 -1.14 18.72 39.26
C LEU A 354 -2.39 18.38 40.05
N PHE A 355 -3.42 19.21 39.93
CA PHE A 355 -4.73 18.93 40.49
C PHE A 355 -5.57 18.10 39.50
N LYS A 356 -6.62 17.47 40.02
CA LYS A 356 -7.55 16.70 39.19
C LYS A 356 -8.15 17.57 38.09
N GLY A 357 -7.97 17.14 36.84
CA GLY A 357 -8.39 17.85 35.64
C GLY A 357 -7.28 18.72 35.02
N ASP A 358 -6.18 18.93 35.74
CA ASP A 358 -5.04 19.71 35.22
C ASP A 358 -4.31 18.91 34.12
N THR A 359 -3.75 19.66 33.20
CA THR A 359 -2.88 19.13 32.12
C THR A 359 -1.63 20.00 32.05
N GLN A 360 -0.48 19.34 32.09
CA GLN A 360 0.83 19.99 31.88
C GLN A 360 1.42 19.47 30.56
N GLY A 361 2.04 20.36 29.79
CA GLY A 361 2.68 20.03 28.52
C GLY A 361 1.69 19.69 27.40
N GLY A 362 2.24 19.41 26.21
CA GLY A 362 1.45 19.15 25.00
C GLY A 362 1.13 20.43 24.21
N LEU A 363 0.39 20.27 23.10
CA LEU A 363 -0.05 21.39 22.27
C LEU A 363 -1.12 22.21 23.03
N THR A 364 -0.84 23.46 23.29
CA THR A 364 -1.82 24.38 23.89
C THR A 364 -2.91 24.71 22.86
N ASP A 365 -4.12 25.08 23.35
CA ASP A 365 -5.21 25.54 22.46
C ASP A 365 -4.78 26.74 21.60
N GLU A 366 -3.89 27.59 22.09
CA GLU A 366 -3.36 28.75 21.36
C GLU A 366 -2.47 28.32 20.20
N VAL A 367 -1.58 27.34 20.39
CA VAL A 367 -0.74 26.79 19.35
C VAL A 367 -1.61 26.12 18.28
N MET A 368 -2.61 25.34 18.67
CA MET A 368 -3.54 24.73 17.70
C MET A 368 -4.33 25.78 16.92
N LYS A 369 -4.85 26.81 17.57
CA LYS A 369 -5.55 27.93 16.91
C LYS A 369 -4.64 28.68 15.95
N PHE A 370 -3.38 28.90 16.34
CA PHE A 370 -2.40 29.52 15.47
C PHE A 370 -2.09 28.67 14.26
N GLN A 371 -1.86 27.35 14.43
CA GLN A 371 -1.64 26.42 13.33
C GLN A 371 -2.81 26.39 12.34
N ILE A 372 -4.06 26.34 12.84
CA ILE A 372 -5.26 26.40 12.01
C ILE A 372 -5.30 27.71 11.22
N ARG A 373 -5.10 28.85 11.89
CA ARG A 373 -5.10 30.17 11.25
C ARG A 373 -4.04 30.23 10.16
N LYS A 374 -2.81 29.82 10.46
CA LYS A 374 -1.70 29.82 9.51
C LYS A 374 -1.97 28.94 8.30
N THR A 375 -2.52 27.75 8.51
CA THR A 375 -2.91 26.85 7.43
C THR A 375 -3.95 27.48 6.49
N VAL A 376 -4.96 28.16 7.06
CA VAL A 376 -5.98 28.86 6.26
C VAL A 376 -5.36 30.05 5.50
N GLU A 377 -4.50 30.84 6.14
CA GLU A 377 -3.81 31.97 5.49
C GLU A 377 -2.96 31.50 4.30
N GLU A 378 -2.17 30.45 4.47
CA GLU A 378 -1.34 29.91 3.38
C GLU A 378 -2.18 29.29 2.26
N HIS A 379 -3.29 28.64 2.60
CA HIS A 379 -4.24 28.15 1.60
C HIS A 379 -4.81 29.30 0.74
N LEU A 380 -5.27 30.37 1.38
CA LEU A 380 -5.81 31.54 0.67
C LEU A 380 -4.75 32.26 -0.18
N LYS A 381 -3.51 32.37 0.32
CA LYS A 381 -2.39 32.91 -0.47
C LYS A 381 -2.11 32.08 -1.72
N LYS A 382 -2.15 30.74 -1.61
CA LYS A 382 -1.98 29.84 -2.75
C LYS A 382 -3.12 30.01 -3.77
N GLU A 383 -4.37 30.10 -3.32
CA GLU A 383 -5.50 30.35 -4.22
C GLU A 383 -5.38 31.68 -4.97
N LEU A 384 -4.90 32.74 -4.30
CA LEU A 384 -4.69 34.03 -4.93
C LEU A 384 -3.59 34.00 -6.01
N ARG A 385 -2.54 33.20 -5.83
CA ARG A 385 -1.47 33.00 -6.82
C ARG A 385 -1.93 32.19 -8.02
N LEU A 386 -2.95 31.34 -7.88
CA LEU A 386 -3.49 30.48 -8.92
C LEU A 386 -4.66 31.10 -9.70
N LYS A 387 -5.14 32.29 -9.30
CA LYS A 387 -6.12 33.03 -10.11
C LYS A 387 -5.38 33.66 -11.31
N PRO A 388 -5.86 33.40 -12.55
CA PRO A 388 -5.28 33.98 -13.76
C PRO A 388 -5.43 35.49 -13.79
#